data_a098bcf78eb9abcc03fa4a64ca20c5da
#
_entry.id   a098bcf78eb9abcc03fa4a64ca20c5da
#
_cell.length_a   1.000
_cell.length_b   1.000
_cell.length_c   1.000
_cell.angle_alpha   90.00
_cell.angle_beta   90.00
_cell.angle_gamma   90.00
#
_symmetry.space_group_name_H-M   'P 1'
#
loop_
_entity.id
_entity.type
_entity.pdbx_description
1 polymer ?
#
loop_
_entity_poly.entity_id
_entity_poly.type
_entity_poly.pdbx_seq_one_letter_code
_entity_poly.pdbx_strand_id
1 'polypeptide(L)'
;TASEERENGIYEYIVEMYKKAGLYYLGRPEASKPHYFHMYVNKRIEKPEDFAGLKLGGSTAFHGQYKRLGASVATLTIPEYQSAMERGVIDGVDTSIFMGATMGLPEVTRYLIGHGFYRGTPSLPVNLDTWNRIPKDLQNMMVETMAEFEKKYYAYWVEQDKLCLKEHEEAGVEILYFPPDMEKWFIECANEGSWDYAMERFPGDVIPQLKERITK
;
A
#
# COMPACT_ATOMS: atom_id res chain seq x y z
N THR A 1 -4.03 7.76 -11.96
CA THR A 1 -2.60 7.46 -12.23
C THR A 1 -1.77 8.73 -12.06
N ALA A 2 -0.44 8.60 -11.89
CA ALA A 2 0.46 9.76 -11.84
C ALA A 2 0.43 10.54 -13.16
N SER A 3 0.27 9.85 -14.29
CA SER A 3 0.09 10.48 -15.60
C SER A 3 -1.20 11.30 -15.66
N GLU A 4 -2.33 10.76 -15.21
CA GLU A 4 -3.61 11.48 -15.16
C GLU A 4 -3.54 12.71 -14.25
N GLU A 5 -2.83 12.63 -13.13
CA GLU A 5 -2.60 13.79 -12.23
C GLU A 5 -1.86 14.93 -12.93
N ARG A 6 -0.91 14.61 -13.80
CA ARG A 6 -0.20 15.62 -14.61
C ARG A 6 -1.05 16.21 -15.72
N GLU A 7 -2.02 15.46 -16.24
CA GLU A 7 -2.89 15.88 -17.34
C GLU A 7 -4.09 16.73 -16.87
N ASN A 8 -4.56 16.50 -15.63
CA ASN A 8 -5.79 17.11 -15.11
C ASN A 8 -5.56 18.24 -14.06
N GLY A 9 -4.31 18.65 -13.84
CA GLY A 9 -3.95 19.74 -12.93
C GLY A 9 -3.84 19.34 -11.45
N ILE A 10 -4.02 18.07 -11.10
CA ILE A 10 -3.82 17.58 -9.73
C ILE A 10 -2.34 17.66 -9.33
N TYR A 11 -1.42 17.42 -10.26
CA TYR A 11 0.01 17.53 -10.00
C TYR A 11 0.39 18.94 -9.50
N GLU A 12 -0.05 19.98 -10.18
CA GLU A 12 0.20 21.37 -9.81
C GLU A 12 -0.40 21.70 -8.44
N TYR A 13 -1.59 21.19 -8.16
CA TYR A 13 -2.21 21.35 -6.85
C TYR A 13 -1.39 20.69 -5.73
N ILE A 14 -0.88 19.48 -5.96
CA ILE A 14 0.00 18.77 -5.00
C ILE A 14 1.31 19.55 -4.81
N VAL A 15 1.91 20.05 -5.89
CA VAL A 15 3.13 20.89 -5.82
C VAL A 15 2.91 22.11 -4.92
N GLU A 16 1.78 22.82 -5.08
CA GLU A 16 1.47 23.99 -4.24
C GLU A 16 1.21 23.61 -2.77
N MET A 17 0.64 22.45 -2.50
CA MET A 17 0.49 21.96 -1.13
C MET A 17 1.85 21.65 -0.49
N TYR A 18 2.75 20.99 -1.21
CA TYR A 18 4.09 20.66 -0.72
C TYR A 18 4.94 21.92 -0.50
N LYS A 19 4.82 22.95 -1.35
CA LYS A 19 5.51 24.23 -1.16
C LYS A 19 5.17 24.90 0.16
N LYS A 20 3.92 24.80 0.62
CA LYS A 20 3.51 25.32 1.93
C LYS A 20 4.21 24.63 3.10
N ALA A 21 4.69 23.41 2.89
CA ALA A 21 5.48 22.63 3.85
C ALA A 21 7.00 22.78 3.63
N GLY A 22 7.46 23.70 2.78
CA GLY A 22 8.88 23.89 2.47
C GLY A 22 9.47 22.81 1.56
N LEU A 23 8.64 22.12 0.79
CA LEU A 23 9.01 21.02 -0.10
C LEU A 23 8.56 21.31 -1.53
N TYR A 24 9.27 20.75 -2.51
CA TYR A 24 8.81 20.64 -3.89
C TYR A 24 8.43 19.18 -4.18
N TYR A 25 7.23 18.94 -4.65
CA TYR A 25 6.80 17.61 -5.07
C TYR A 25 7.28 17.32 -6.49
N LEU A 26 8.26 16.44 -6.65
CA LEU A 26 8.80 16.07 -7.97
C LEU A 26 7.88 15.09 -8.69
N GLY A 27 7.25 14.18 -7.95
CA GLY A 27 6.36 13.15 -8.47
C GLY A 27 6.25 11.96 -7.54
N ARG A 28 5.58 10.92 -8.01
CA ARG A 28 5.45 9.63 -7.31
C ARG A 28 5.49 8.46 -8.30
N PRO A 29 6.34 7.46 -8.07
CA PRO A 29 6.21 6.22 -8.83
C PRO A 29 4.84 5.60 -8.55
N GLU A 30 4.14 5.13 -9.58
CA GLU A 30 2.84 4.52 -9.41
C GLU A 30 2.96 3.01 -9.25
N ALA A 31 2.32 2.48 -8.22
CA ALA A 31 2.12 1.04 -8.11
C ALA A 31 1.03 0.57 -9.08
N SER A 32 1.26 -0.52 -9.79
CA SER A 32 0.23 -1.23 -10.56
C SER A 32 -0.82 -1.85 -9.63
N LYS A 33 -1.98 -2.24 -10.15
CA LYS A 33 -2.98 -2.97 -9.34
C LYS A 33 -2.43 -4.23 -8.67
N PRO A 34 -1.59 -5.05 -9.32
CA PRO A 34 -0.96 -6.18 -8.64
C PRO A 34 -0.02 -5.76 -7.50
N HIS A 35 0.61 -4.57 -7.59
CA HIS A 35 1.53 -4.06 -6.58
C HIS A 35 0.82 -3.42 -5.37
N TYR A 36 -0.38 -3.89 -5.08
CA TYR A 36 -1.07 -3.54 -3.85
C TYR A 36 -0.54 -4.37 -2.69
N PHE A 37 -0.83 -3.93 -1.48
CA PHE A 37 -0.64 -4.75 -0.31
C PHE A 37 -1.67 -5.85 -0.28
N HIS A 38 -1.21 -7.05 0.06
CA HIS A 38 -1.98 -8.27 0.19
C HIS A 38 -1.79 -8.82 1.59
N MET A 39 -2.73 -9.61 2.06
CA MET A 39 -2.64 -10.25 3.35
C MET A 39 -2.16 -11.69 3.20
N TYR A 40 -1.07 -12.02 3.89
CA TYR A 40 -0.49 -13.34 4.03
C TYR A 40 -1.03 -13.98 5.30
N VAL A 41 -1.53 -15.20 5.24
CA VAL A 41 -2.10 -15.88 6.41
C VAL A 41 -1.75 -17.35 6.43
N ASN A 42 -1.67 -17.95 7.64
CA ASN A 42 -1.43 -19.36 7.83
C ASN A 42 -2.70 -20.18 8.12
N LYS A 43 -3.85 -19.50 8.18
CA LYS A 43 -5.17 -20.11 8.30
C LYS A 43 -5.97 -19.83 7.03
N ARG A 44 -6.68 -20.84 6.53
CA ARG A 44 -7.59 -20.68 5.39
C ARG A 44 -8.76 -19.78 5.77
N ILE A 45 -9.05 -18.83 4.93
CA ILE A 45 -10.14 -17.86 5.10
C ILE A 45 -11.19 -18.15 4.04
N GLU A 46 -12.38 -18.56 4.47
CA GLU A 46 -13.52 -18.88 3.58
C GLU A 46 -14.72 -17.96 3.83
N LYS A 47 -14.78 -17.34 5.01
CA LYS A 47 -15.86 -16.44 5.44
C LYS A 47 -15.34 -15.37 6.39
N PRO A 48 -16.06 -14.25 6.59
CA PRO A 48 -15.64 -13.15 7.46
C PRO A 48 -15.24 -13.57 8.87
N GLU A 49 -15.95 -14.54 9.46
CA GLU A 49 -15.72 -14.99 10.84
C GLU A 49 -14.36 -15.70 11.01
N ASP A 50 -13.74 -16.16 9.92
CA ASP A 50 -12.43 -16.86 9.98
C ASP A 50 -11.28 -15.91 10.32
N PHE A 51 -11.49 -14.59 10.19
CA PHE A 51 -10.53 -13.57 10.65
C PHE A 51 -10.58 -13.39 12.17
N ALA A 52 -11.72 -13.73 12.80
CA ALA A 52 -11.89 -13.53 14.24
C ALA A 52 -10.86 -14.33 15.05
N GLY A 53 -10.17 -13.63 15.94
CA GLY A 53 -9.15 -14.22 16.80
C GLY A 53 -7.79 -14.46 16.15
N LEU A 54 -7.61 -14.17 14.84
CA LEU A 54 -6.29 -14.13 14.23
C LEU A 54 -5.45 -13.03 14.89
N LYS A 55 -4.16 -13.27 14.98
CA LYS A 55 -3.19 -12.29 15.41
C LYS A 55 -2.44 -11.78 14.17
N LEU A 56 -2.82 -10.59 13.70
CA LEU A 56 -2.25 -9.99 12.50
C LEU A 56 -1.14 -8.99 12.88
N GLY A 57 0.01 -9.14 12.23
CA GLY A 57 1.17 -8.26 12.41
C GLY A 57 1.33 -7.28 11.27
N GLY A 58 1.89 -6.11 11.56
CA GLY A 58 2.19 -5.15 10.51
C GLY A 58 2.30 -3.71 10.97
N SER A 59 2.29 -2.79 10.00
CA SER A 59 2.31 -1.36 10.23
C SER A 59 1.05 -0.87 10.95
N THR A 60 1.21 0.15 11.77
CA THR A 60 0.07 0.82 12.45
C THR A 60 -1.00 1.33 11.48
N ALA A 61 -0.63 1.59 10.22
CA ALA A 61 -1.58 2.01 9.18
C ALA A 61 -2.68 0.96 8.90
N PHE A 62 -2.42 -0.32 9.17
CA PHE A 62 -3.38 -1.42 8.95
C PHE A 62 -4.15 -1.84 10.20
N HIS A 63 -3.84 -1.28 11.36
CA HIS A 63 -4.51 -1.64 12.62
C HIS A 63 -6.02 -1.43 12.58
N GLY A 64 -6.50 -0.39 11.91
CA GLY A 64 -7.93 -0.13 11.71
C GLY A 64 -8.61 -1.25 10.94
N GLN A 65 -8.00 -1.74 9.86
CA GLN A 65 -8.47 -2.90 9.10
C GLN A 65 -8.54 -4.15 9.98
N TYR A 66 -7.46 -4.49 10.68
CA TYR A 66 -7.40 -5.70 11.52
C TYR A 66 -8.50 -5.74 12.57
N LYS A 67 -8.73 -4.60 13.24
CA LYS A 67 -9.83 -4.48 14.22
C LYS A 67 -11.20 -4.71 13.58
N ARG A 68 -11.43 -4.19 12.37
CA ARG A 68 -12.68 -4.35 11.62
C ARG A 68 -12.88 -5.79 11.13
N LEU A 69 -11.81 -6.51 10.86
CA LEU A 69 -11.82 -7.94 10.56
C LEU A 69 -12.07 -8.81 11.82
N GLY A 70 -12.06 -8.23 13.02
CA GLY A 70 -12.18 -8.97 14.28
C GLY A 70 -10.88 -9.64 14.74
N ALA A 71 -9.76 -9.26 14.14
CA ALA A 71 -8.44 -9.77 14.48
C ALA A 71 -7.79 -8.97 15.60
N SER A 72 -6.88 -9.60 16.32
CA SER A 72 -5.98 -8.93 17.25
C SER A 72 -4.76 -8.37 16.50
N VAL A 73 -4.14 -7.33 17.06
CA VAL A 73 -3.10 -6.56 16.39
C VAL A 73 -1.75 -6.76 17.08
N ALA A 74 -0.71 -7.01 16.28
CA ALA A 74 0.69 -7.00 16.73
C ALA A 74 1.47 -5.98 15.89
N THR A 75 2.10 -4.99 16.55
CA THR A 75 2.98 -4.04 15.86
C THR A 75 4.34 -4.70 15.66
N LEU A 76 4.76 -4.82 14.41
CA LEU A 76 6.04 -5.41 14.01
C LEU A 76 6.73 -4.51 12.99
N THR A 77 8.04 -4.56 12.98
CA THR A 77 8.86 -3.99 11.91
C THR A 77 8.99 -4.98 10.75
N ILE A 78 9.21 -4.48 9.55
CA ILE A 78 9.31 -5.30 8.33
C ILE A 78 10.31 -6.47 8.47
N PRO A 79 11.52 -6.30 9.03
CA PRO A 79 12.46 -7.42 9.18
C PRO A 79 11.98 -8.55 10.11
N GLU A 80 10.97 -8.30 10.94
CA GLU A 80 10.45 -9.29 11.89
C GLU A 80 9.37 -10.19 11.30
N TYR A 81 8.81 -9.86 10.12
CA TYR A 81 7.62 -10.53 9.56
C TYR A 81 7.84 -12.03 9.36
N GLN A 82 8.88 -12.43 8.62
CA GLN A 82 9.17 -13.82 8.33
C GLN A 82 9.33 -14.64 9.63
N SER A 83 10.20 -14.21 10.52
CA SER A 83 10.47 -14.94 11.77
C SER A 83 9.27 -15.00 12.73
N ALA A 84 8.40 -13.98 12.70
CA ALA A 84 7.18 -13.97 13.51
C ALA A 84 6.13 -14.94 12.95
N MET A 85 6.00 -15.03 11.62
CA MET A 85 5.15 -16.00 10.93
C MET A 85 5.65 -17.43 11.16
N GLU A 86 6.95 -17.69 10.94
CA GLU A 86 7.59 -19.00 11.11
C GLU A 86 7.38 -19.55 12.52
N ARG A 87 7.52 -18.70 13.55
CA ARG A 87 7.36 -19.10 14.95
C ARG A 87 5.90 -19.11 15.44
N GLY A 88 4.95 -18.76 14.59
CA GLY A 88 3.53 -18.65 14.97
C GLY A 88 3.24 -17.55 16.00
N VAL A 89 4.10 -16.52 16.07
CA VAL A 89 3.86 -15.34 16.92
C VAL A 89 2.69 -14.52 16.39
N ILE A 90 2.54 -14.51 15.06
CA ILE A 90 1.41 -13.95 14.32
C ILE A 90 0.84 -14.98 13.34
N ASP A 91 -0.43 -14.86 13.00
CA ASP A 91 -1.16 -15.71 12.06
C ASP A 91 -1.16 -15.14 10.63
N GLY A 92 -0.81 -13.86 10.48
CA GLY A 92 -0.77 -13.19 9.19
C GLY A 92 -0.12 -11.82 9.25
N VAL A 93 0.23 -11.29 8.06
CA VAL A 93 0.88 -9.99 7.88
C VAL A 93 0.51 -9.38 6.53
N ASP A 94 0.52 -8.06 6.45
CA ASP A 94 0.25 -7.33 5.21
C ASP A 94 1.52 -6.76 4.58
N THR A 95 1.72 -7.06 3.31
CA THR A 95 2.77 -6.45 2.48
C THR A 95 2.46 -6.60 0.99
N SER A 96 3.26 -5.97 0.12
CA SER A 96 3.15 -6.21 -1.32
C SER A 96 3.70 -7.59 -1.70
N ILE A 97 3.26 -8.13 -2.83
CA ILE A 97 3.71 -9.44 -3.33
C ILE A 97 5.23 -9.48 -3.50
N PHE A 98 5.81 -8.44 -4.10
CA PHE A 98 7.26 -8.32 -4.28
C PHE A 98 8.01 -8.29 -2.94
N MET A 99 7.55 -7.47 -1.99
CA MET A 99 8.19 -7.42 -0.66
C MET A 99 8.06 -8.75 0.05
N GLY A 100 6.91 -9.42 -0.04
CA GLY A 100 6.70 -10.75 0.53
C GLY A 100 7.69 -11.77 -0.01
N ALA A 101 7.90 -11.82 -1.34
CA ALA A 101 8.90 -12.67 -1.97
C ALA A 101 10.32 -12.35 -1.46
N THR A 102 10.71 -11.06 -1.49
CA THR A 102 12.03 -10.60 -1.04
C THR A 102 12.31 -10.95 0.43
N MET A 103 11.28 -11.02 1.26
CA MET A 103 11.38 -11.30 2.70
C MET A 103 11.24 -12.78 3.03
N GLY A 104 11.11 -13.68 2.03
CA GLY A 104 10.94 -15.11 2.24
C GLY A 104 9.59 -15.51 2.84
N LEU A 105 8.55 -14.66 2.73
CA LEU A 105 7.22 -15.02 3.23
C LEU A 105 6.62 -16.27 2.55
N PRO A 106 6.86 -16.55 1.26
CA PRO A 106 6.36 -17.77 0.63
C PRO A 106 6.79 -19.04 1.34
N GLU A 107 7.95 -19.05 2.00
CA GLU A 107 8.47 -20.23 2.71
C GLU A 107 7.73 -20.51 4.04
N VAL A 108 7.11 -19.48 4.62
CA VAL A 108 6.49 -19.53 5.97
C VAL A 108 4.99 -19.27 5.95
N THR A 109 4.41 -19.06 4.75
CA THR A 109 2.99 -18.72 4.56
C THR A 109 2.28 -19.80 3.76
N ARG A 110 1.03 -20.11 4.12
CA ARG A 110 0.20 -21.09 3.40
C ARG A 110 -0.76 -20.43 2.41
N TYR A 111 -1.25 -19.25 2.71
CA TYR A 111 -2.30 -18.57 1.94
C TYR A 111 -1.97 -17.10 1.72
N LEU A 112 -2.24 -16.63 0.50
CA LEU A 112 -2.21 -15.23 0.12
C LEU A 112 -3.62 -14.79 -0.28
N ILE A 113 -4.17 -13.76 0.36
CA ILE A 113 -5.44 -13.19 -0.08
C ILE A 113 -5.18 -12.39 -1.36
N GLY A 114 -5.75 -12.86 -2.49
CA GLY A 114 -5.52 -12.32 -3.83
C GLY A 114 -6.14 -10.93 -4.07
N HIS A 115 -6.95 -10.43 -3.13
CA HIS A 115 -7.54 -9.10 -3.19
C HIS A 115 -6.60 -8.06 -2.58
N GLY A 116 -5.91 -7.29 -3.45
CA GLY A 116 -5.09 -6.17 -3.01
C GLY A 116 -5.95 -5.02 -2.49
N PHE A 117 -5.65 -4.50 -1.31
CA PHE A 117 -6.51 -3.57 -0.60
C PHE A 117 -5.87 -2.21 -0.31
N TYR A 118 -4.56 -2.09 -0.34
CA TYR A 118 -3.86 -0.85 -0.04
C TYR A 118 -2.78 -0.56 -1.07
N ARG A 119 -2.77 0.66 -1.59
CA ARG A 119 -1.78 1.14 -2.54
C ARG A 119 -0.81 2.10 -1.88
N GLY A 120 0.35 1.60 -1.47
CA GLY A 120 1.44 2.44 -0.99
C GLY A 120 2.20 3.07 -2.15
N THR A 121 2.16 4.38 -2.26
CA THR A 121 2.94 5.12 -3.26
C THR A 121 3.87 6.10 -2.56
N PRO A 122 5.21 5.88 -2.61
CA PRO A 122 6.14 6.85 -2.08
C PRO A 122 6.12 8.11 -2.95
N SER A 123 6.10 9.29 -2.32
CA SER A 123 6.34 10.55 -3.00
C SER A 123 7.82 10.90 -2.98
N LEU A 124 8.29 11.66 -3.98
CA LEU A 124 9.66 12.19 -4.05
C LEU A 124 9.65 13.69 -3.77
N PRO A 125 9.72 14.11 -2.50
CA PRO A 125 9.85 15.52 -2.15
C PRO A 125 11.31 15.95 -2.24
N VAL A 126 11.52 17.18 -2.71
CA VAL A 126 12.81 17.89 -2.68
C VAL A 126 12.67 19.06 -1.71
N ASN A 127 13.68 19.33 -0.89
CA ASN A 127 13.71 20.53 -0.06
C ASN A 127 13.54 21.78 -0.96
N LEU A 128 12.63 22.70 -0.62
CA LEU A 128 12.25 23.81 -1.48
C LEU A 128 13.38 24.79 -1.72
N ASP A 129 14.21 25.06 -0.71
CA ASP A 129 15.38 25.96 -0.88
C ASP A 129 16.43 25.33 -1.79
N THR A 130 16.61 24.02 -1.69
CA THR A 130 17.49 23.27 -2.60
C THR A 130 16.94 23.31 -4.02
N TRP A 131 15.65 23.04 -4.19
CA TRP A 131 14.97 23.13 -5.48
C TRP A 131 15.13 24.47 -6.14
N ASN A 132 14.94 25.57 -5.40
CA ASN A 132 15.04 26.93 -5.90
C ASN A 132 16.45 27.34 -6.32
N ARG A 133 17.50 26.64 -5.83
CA ARG A 133 18.90 26.86 -6.26
C ARG A 133 19.28 26.07 -7.51
N ILE A 134 18.50 25.09 -7.92
CA ILE A 134 18.74 24.32 -9.14
C ILE A 134 18.43 25.22 -10.36
N PRO A 135 19.32 25.28 -11.35
CA PRO A 135 19.05 25.99 -12.61
C PRO A 135 17.74 25.52 -13.27
N LYS A 136 17.03 26.43 -13.93
CA LYS A 136 15.68 26.15 -14.44
C LYS A 136 15.63 25.03 -15.47
N ASP A 137 16.64 24.96 -16.33
CA ASP A 137 16.81 23.88 -17.32
C ASP A 137 16.94 22.50 -16.65
N LEU A 138 17.69 22.41 -15.54
CA LEU A 138 17.81 21.18 -14.76
C LEU A 138 16.52 20.84 -14.00
N GLN A 139 15.80 21.84 -13.47
CA GLN A 139 14.49 21.60 -12.88
C GLN A 139 13.53 20.98 -13.91
N ASN A 140 13.47 21.54 -15.11
CA ASN A 140 12.61 21.02 -16.19
C ASN A 140 13.01 19.60 -16.56
N MET A 141 14.30 19.33 -16.75
CA MET A 141 14.80 17.98 -17.03
C MET A 141 14.42 16.99 -15.93
N MET A 142 14.53 17.36 -14.66
CA MET A 142 14.13 16.49 -13.53
C MET A 142 12.63 16.18 -13.55
N VAL A 143 11.78 17.16 -13.83
CA VAL A 143 10.32 16.97 -13.91
C VAL A 143 9.96 16.07 -15.10
N GLU A 144 10.57 16.27 -16.26
CA GLU A 144 10.36 15.46 -17.47
C GLU A 144 10.84 14.02 -17.25
N THR A 145 12.04 13.85 -16.69
CA THR A 145 12.59 12.53 -16.35
C THR A 145 11.70 11.80 -15.35
N MET A 146 11.16 12.51 -14.35
CA MET A 146 10.24 11.90 -13.39
C MET A 146 8.94 11.44 -14.05
N ALA A 147 8.38 12.24 -14.96
CA ALA A 147 7.18 11.86 -15.69
C ALA A 147 7.38 10.61 -16.59
N GLU A 148 8.55 10.50 -17.22
CA GLU A 148 8.91 9.28 -17.95
C GLU A 148 9.15 8.09 -17.04
N PHE A 149 9.79 8.30 -15.89
CA PHE A 149 10.06 7.27 -14.91
C PHE A 149 8.75 6.69 -14.35
N GLU A 150 7.77 7.52 -14.03
CA GLU A 150 6.45 7.09 -13.55
C GLU A 150 5.81 6.07 -14.50
N LYS A 151 5.85 6.33 -15.82
CA LYS A 151 5.32 5.42 -16.85
C LYS A 151 6.09 4.09 -16.93
N LYS A 152 7.43 4.17 -16.94
CA LYS A 152 8.31 2.99 -17.01
C LYS A 152 8.22 2.14 -15.74
N TYR A 153 8.11 2.78 -14.59
CA TYR A 153 8.00 2.14 -13.30
C TYR A 153 6.72 1.30 -13.19
N TYR A 154 5.59 1.83 -13.65
CA TYR A 154 4.33 1.10 -13.69
C TYR A 154 4.45 -0.21 -14.50
N ALA A 155 4.95 -0.11 -15.73
CA ALA A 155 5.12 -1.27 -16.60
C ALA A 155 6.09 -2.32 -16.00
N TYR A 156 7.18 -1.87 -15.41
CA TYR A 156 8.14 -2.73 -14.73
C TYR A 156 7.49 -3.53 -13.59
N TRP A 157 6.72 -2.87 -12.74
CA TRP A 157 6.10 -3.54 -11.59
C TRP A 157 4.96 -4.48 -11.96
N VAL A 158 4.23 -4.22 -13.05
CA VAL A 158 3.25 -5.18 -13.58
C VAL A 158 3.93 -6.52 -13.90
N GLU A 159 5.13 -6.48 -14.46
CA GLU A 159 5.86 -7.70 -14.79
C GLU A 159 6.49 -8.36 -13.55
N GLN A 160 7.09 -7.57 -12.65
CA GLN A 160 7.66 -8.10 -11.41
C GLN A 160 6.61 -8.77 -10.52
N ASP A 161 5.43 -8.19 -10.39
CA ASP A 161 4.36 -8.79 -9.58
C ASP A 161 3.89 -10.14 -10.13
N LYS A 162 3.85 -10.31 -11.47
CA LYS A 162 3.55 -11.61 -12.09
C LYS A 162 4.62 -12.67 -11.76
N LEU A 163 5.90 -12.28 -11.85
CA LEU A 163 7.00 -13.19 -11.53
C LEU A 163 6.97 -13.60 -10.07
N CYS A 164 6.82 -12.62 -9.16
CA CYS A 164 6.72 -12.91 -7.73
C CYS A 164 5.49 -13.74 -7.36
N LEU A 165 4.35 -13.51 -8.03
CA LEU A 165 3.15 -14.32 -7.81
C LEU A 165 3.39 -15.78 -8.19
N LYS A 166 4.06 -16.01 -9.31
CA LYS A 166 4.46 -17.36 -9.72
C LYS A 166 5.42 -18.01 -8.71
N GLU A 167 6.38 -17.25 -8.16
CA GLU A 167 7.27 -17.76 -7.10
C GLU A 167 6.49 -18.18 -5.86
N HIS A 168 5.43 -17.45 -5.47
CA HIS A 168 4.55 -17.83 -4.36
C HIS A 168 3.83 -19.16 -4.65
N GLU A 169 3.26 -19.31 -5.85
CA GLU A 169 2.59 -20.55 -6.26
C GLU A 169 3.56 -21.73 -6.30
N GLU A 170 4.77 -21.54 -6.84
CA GLU A 170 5.83 -22.56 -6.88
C GLU A 170 6.32 -22.96 -5.46
N ALA A 171 6.28 -22.05 -4.51
CA ALA A 171 6.56 -22.32 -3.09
C ALA A 171 5.38 -23.02 -2.37
N GLY A 172 4.24 -23.21 -3.05
CA GLY A 172 3.06 -23.89 -2.50
C GLY A 172 2.09 -22.98 -1.75
N VAL A 173 2.20 -21.64 -1.91
CA VAL A 173 1.24 -20.71 -1.37
C VAL A 173 -0.05 -20.75 -2.19
N GLU A 174 -1.18 -21.02 -1.55
CA GLU A 174 -2.48 -21.00 -2.21
C GLU A 174 -3.03 -19.57 -2.22
N ILE A 175 -3.43 -19.07 -3.40
CA ILE A 175 -4.01 -17.75 -3.55
C ILE A 175 -5.52 -17.84 -3.37
N LEU A 176 -6.04 -17.16 -2.35
CA LEU A 176 -7.46 -17.14 -2.02
C LEU A 176 -8.15 -15.94 -2.68
N TYR A 177 -9.16 -16.22 -3.49
CA TYR A 177 -10.09 -15.23 -4.00
C TYR A 177 -11.45 -15.41 -3.36
N PHE A 178 -11.98 -14.33 -2.80
CA PHE A 178 -13.27 -14.33 -2.13
C PHE A 178 -14.44 -14.17 -3.12
N PRO A 179 -15.62 -14.69 -2.78
CA PRO A 179 -16.85 -14.32 -3.49
C PRO A 179 -17.09 -12.80 -3.45
N PRO A 180 -17.82 -12.20 -4.40
CA PRO A 180 -17.94 -10.75 -4.55
C PRO A 180 -18.40 -10.01 -3.29
N ASP A 181 -19.34 -10.55 -2.53
CA ASP A 181 -19.84 -9.92 -1.30
C ASP A 181 -18.76 -9.90 -0.20
N MET A 182 -17.97 -10.97 -0.07
CA MET A 182 -16.89 -11.07 0.88
C MET A 182 -15.69 -10.20 0.45
N GLU A 183 -15.37 -10.17 -0.83
CA GLU A 183 -14.36 -9.24 -1.38
C GLU A 183 -14.72 -7.81 -1.05
N LYS A 184 -15.96 -7.40 -1.35
CA LYS A 184 -16.45 -6.06 -1.04
C LYS A 184 -16.32 -5.73 0.44
N TRP A 185 -16.76 -6.61 1.32
CA TRP A 185 -16.63 -6.45 2.76
C TRP A 185 -15.18 -6.31 3.20
N PHE A 186 -14.28 -7.15 2.68
CA PHE A 186 -12.84 -7.12 3.00
C PHE A 186 -12.20 -5.79 2.60
N ILE A 187 -12.49 -5.30 1.39
CA ILE A 187 -11.99 -4.01 0.90
C ILE A 187 -12.60 -2.84 1.69
N GLU A 188 -13.90 -2.92 2.08
CA GLU A 188 -14.52 -1.91 2.94
C GLU A 188 -13.84 -1.85 4.32
N CYS A 189 -13.49 -3.00 4.92
CA CYS A 189 -12.73 -3.04 6.18
C CYS A 189 -11.38 -2.32 6.05
N ALA A 190 -10.68 -2.48 4.93
CA ALA A 190 -9.41 -1.81 4.67
C ALA A 190 -9.58 -0.30 4.46
N ASN A 191 -10.55 0.10 3.64
CA ASN A 191 -10.82 1.51 3.35
C ASN A 191 -11.23 2.27 4.61
N GLU A 192 -12.21 1.75 5.35
CA GLU A 192 -12.69 2.37 6.58
C GLU A 192 -11.62 2.36 7.68
N GLY A 193 -10.81 1.28 7.77
CA GLY A 193 -9.67 1.23 8.68
C GLY A 193 -8.59 2.26 8.37
N SER A 194 -8.38 2.58 7.09
CA SER A 194 -7.46 3.64 6.67
C SER A 194 -8.00 5.04 7.05
N TRP A 195 -9.31 5.25 6.94
CA TRP A 195 -9.93 6.50 7.40
C TRP A 195 -9.88 6.65 8.92
N ASP A 196 -10.09 5.58 9.69
CA ASP A 196 -9.94 5.58 11.15
C ASP A 196 -8.52 6.01 11.53
N TYR A 197 -7.50 5.42 10.91
CA TYR A 197 -6.10 5.77 11.13
C TYR A 197 -5.81 7.24 10.78
N ALA A 198 -6.34 7.73 9.66
CA ALA A 198 -6.14 9.10 9.24
C ALA A 198 -6.80 10.09 10.20
N MET A 199 -8.03 9.82 10.66
CA MET A 199 -8.75 10.66 11.61
C MET A 199 -8.09 10.69 12.99
N GLU A 200 -7.54 9.57 13.45
CA GLU A 200 -6.81 9.50 14.72
C GLU A 200 -5.50 10.30 14.67
N ARG A 201 -4.78 10.25 13.54
CA ARG A 201 -3.47 10.87 13.39
C ARG A 201 -3.53 12.35 13.05
N PHE A 202 -4.56 12.77 12.34
CA PHE A 202 -4.75 14.15 11.88
C PHE A 202 -6.08 14.69 12.42
N PRO A 203 -6.11 15.11 13.71
CA PRO A 203 -7.34 15.61 14.33
C PRO A 203 -7.81 16.91 13.66
N GLY A 204 -9.13 17.12 13.65
CA GLY A 204 -9.78 18.28 13.04
C GLY A 204 -10.65 17.91 11.84
N ASP A 205 -11.11 18.92 11.11
CA ASP A 205 -12.13 18.73 10.07
C ASP A 205 -11.57 18.35 8.68
N VAL A 206 -10.26 18.35 8.50
CA VAL A 206 -9.64 18.13 7.19
C VAL A 206 -9.92 16.72 6.66
N ILE A 207 -9.70 15.71 7.50
CA ILE A 207 -9.90 14.30 7.07
C ILE A 207 -11.38 13.97 6.86
N PRO A 208 -12.32 14.35 7.74
CA PRO A 208 -13.75 14.18 7.49
C PRO A 208 -14.22 14.86 6.18
N GLN A 209 -13.80 16.08 5.91
CA GLN A 209 -14.14 16.80 4.67
C GLN A 209 -13.53 16.11 3.42
N LEU A 210 -12.30 15.60 3.53
CA LEU A 210 -11.66 14.88 2.45
C LEU A 210 -12.40 13.56 2.16
N LYS A 211 -12.72 12.80 3.20
CA LYS A 211 -13.51 11.56 3.07
C LYS A 211 -14.82 11.83 2.34
N GLU A 212 -15.58 12.83 2.77
CA GLU A 212 -16.86 13.19 2.15
C GLU A 212 -16.73 13.53 0.64
N ARG A 213 -15.62 14.17 0.23
CA ARG A 213 -15.39 14.55 -1.17
C ARG A 213 -14.96 13.38 -2.06
N ILE A 214 -14.27 12.40 -1.49
CA ILE A 214 -13.72 11.27 -2.26
C ILE A 214 -14.74 10.13 -2.36
N THR A 215 -15.63 9.99 -1.37
CA THR A 215 -16.62 8.90 -1.33
C THR A 215 -17.96 9.24 -2.01
N LYS A 216 -18.13 10.47 -2.50
CA LYS A 216 -19.24 10.90 -3.36
C LYS A 216 -18.92 10.66 -4.83
#